data_c5accb5040235c3c9fc934eb491ffcc2
#
_entry.id   c5accb5040235c3c9fc934eb491ffcc2
#
_cell.length_a   1.000
_cell.length_b   1.000
_cell.length_c   1.000
_cell.angle_alpha   90.00
_cell.angle_beta   90.00
_cell.angle_gamma   90.00
#
_symmetry.space_group_name_H-M   'P 1'
#
loop_
_entity.id
_entity.type
_entity.pdbx_description
1 polymer ?
#
loop_
_entity_poly.entity_id
_entity_poly.type
_entity_poly.pdbx_seq_one_letter_code
_entity_poly.pdbx_strand_id
1 'polypeptide(L)'
;MRLPAPRVQRRFEDVVPERLQTPSRLPRAHPGFASLLGVLLAAAAALGAVPAGTRPRRAPLVVPPGARVLVIAPHPDDETIGAGGLILRLARRGAPVRIVFVTNGDGYPQAVAQDFHEQKPRDTDYLEFGELRRREAVAAARHLGLHRRDLVFLGFPDGGLAQLWRDHWSRTNPYTSPYTKEDSPPAPDGAEYDGQDLASLVARELRTFRPTVVVIPHPYDAHLDHATASYFVIDALDALQAAHVLPEHVLVLTYLVHNPVWPSAGTDRDRLAPPSRQNIPDTLWTETDLAPAELAAKEGALGEYRSQLPMLGDLLRRFCRRNELYGRVKSGLLDRIAEVH
;
A
#
# COMPACT_ATOMS: atom_id res chain seq x y z
N MET A 1 -27.47 5.68 -4.49
CA MET A 1 -27.75 4.25 -4.33
C MET A 1 -26.93 3.83 -3.11
N ARG A 2 -27.58 3.48 -2.00
CA ARG A 2 -26.89 3.04 -0.78
C ARG A 2 -26.43 1.61 -0.98
N LEU A 3 -25.16 1.32 -0.69
CA LEU A 3 -24.69 -0.06 -0.62
C LEU A 3 -25.43 -0.76 0.53
N PRO A 4 -25.84 -2.02 0.39
CA PRO A 4 -26.46 -2.77 1.47
C PRO A 4 -25.49 -2.92 2.65
N ALA A 5 -26.02 -3.00 3.86
CA ALA A 5 -25.22 -3.28 5.03
C ALA A 5 -24.54 -4.67 4.90
N PRO A 6 -23.32 -4.84 5.43
CA PRO A 6 -22.60 -6.12 5.37
C PRO A 6 -23.44 -7.25 5.97
N ARG A 7 -23.43 -8.41 5.31
CA ARG A 7 -24.31 -9.53 5.69
C ARG A 7 -23.92 -10.24 6.98
N VAL A 8 -22.68 -10.20 7.41
CA VAL A 8 -22.21 -10.76 8.70
C VAL A 8 -20.86 -10.17 9.06
N GLN A 9 -20.73 -9.54 10.22
CA GLN A 9 -19.44 -9.23 10.84
C GLN A 9 -18.78 -10.53 11.33
N ARG A 10 -17.97 -11.18 10.50
CA ARG A 10 -17.01 -12.17 11.00
C ARG A 10 -15.80 -11.44 11.56
N ARG A 11 -15.14 -12.03 12.57
CA ARG A 11 -14.04 -11.36 13.26
C ARG A 11 -12.90 -11.08 12.28
N PHE A 12 -12.37 -9.86 12.32
CA PHE A 12 -11.20 -9.40 11.58
C PHE A 12 -10.00 -10.35 11.75
N GLU A 13 -9.91 -11.01 12.91
CA GLU A 13 -8.91 -12.02 13.26
C GLU A 13 -8.90 -13.22 12.30
N ASP A 14 -10.04 -13.54 11.67
CA ASP A 14 -10.16 -14.66 10.73
C ASP A 14 -9.55 -14.34 9.35
N VAL A 15 -9.34 -13.06 9.03
CA VAL A 15 -8.83 -12.60 7.74
C VAL A 15 -7.36 -12.17 7.83
N VAL A 16 -6.95 -11.58 8.96
CA VAL A 16 -5.57 -11.14 9.21
C VAL A 16 -4.79 -12.29 9.85
N PRO A 17 -3.67 -12.73 9.27
CA PRO A 17 -2.84 -13.77 9.86
C PRO A 17 -2.45 -13.41 11.30
N GLU A 18 -2.58 -14.36 12.21
CA GLU A 18 -2.30 -14.22 13.66
C GLU A 18 -0.93 -13.57 13.96
N ARG A 19 0.03 -13.71 13.04
CA ARG A 19 1.37 -13.10 13.12
C ARG A 19 1.38 -11.57 13.02
N LEU A 20 0.33 -10.95 12.53
CA LEU A 20 0.19 -9.49 12.43
C LEU A 20 -0.49 -8.87 13.66
N GLN A 21 -1.03 -9.71 14.55
CA GLN A 21 -1.80 -9.29 15.71
C GLN A 21 -0.97 -9.10 17.00
N THR A 22 0.28 -9.58 17.02
CA THR A 22 1.14 -9.49 18.21
C THR A 22 2.39 -8.66 17.96
N PRO A 23 2.71 -7.67 18.83
CA PRO A 23 4.02 -7.02 18.79
C PRO A 23 5.07 -8.05 19.16
N SER A 24 6.04 -8.28 18.28
CA SER A 24 7.16 -9.20 18.50
C SER A 24 7.94 -8.82 19.76
N ARG A 25 7.81 -9.61 20.83
CA ARG A 25 8.77 -9.58 21.94
C ARG A 25 10.09 -10.15 21.42
N LEU A 26 11.10 -9.30 21.36
CA LEU A 26 12.48 -9.73 21.09
C LEU A 26 12.89 -10.77 22.14
N PRO A 27 13.44 -11.93 21.74
CA PRO A 27 13.96 -12.91 22.70
C PRO A 27 15.19 -12.30 23.39
N ARG A 28 15.22 -12.36 24.73
CA ARG A 28 16.38 -12.05 25.53
C ARG A 28 17.49 -13.09 25.22
N ALA A 29 18.64 -12.59 24.81
CA ALA A 29 19.84 -13.41 24.64
C ALA A 29 20.24 -14.07 25.97
N HIS A 30 20.30 -15.39 26.00
CA HIS A 30 20.99 -16.12 27.05
C HIS A 30 22.46 -16.32 26.64
N PRO A 31 23.43 -16.07 27.52
CA PRO A 31 24.85 -16.37 27.28
C PRO A 31 25.16 -17.84 27.64
N GLY A 32 25.72 -18.56 26.69
CA GLY A 32 26.31 -19.87 26.96
C GLY A 32 25.99 -20.89 25.87
N PHE A 33 26.88 -20.97 24.88
CA PHE A 33 27.31 -22.20 24.19
C PHE A 33 28.44 -21.82 23.21
N ALA A 34 29.62 -21.66 23.72
CA ALA A 34 30.83 -21.76 22.92
C ALA A 34 31.33 -23.21 22.97
N SER A 35 31.86 -23.68 21.87
CA SER A 35 32.54 -24.96 21.64
C SER A 35 31.67 -26.09 21.08
N LEU A 36 31.73 -26.21 19.74
CA LEU A 36 31.81 -27.44 18.94
C LEU A 36 31.49 -27.15 17.46
N LEU A 37 32.26 -26.27 16.83
CA LEU A 37 32.16 -26.04 15.38
C LEU A 37 33.56 -25.86 14.75
N GLY A 38 34.43 -26.81 14.98
CA GLY A 38 35.83 -26.72 14.58
C GLY A 38 36.33 -27.78 13.58
N VAL A 39 35.49 -28.67 13.07
CA VAL A 39 36.02 -29.82 12.26
C VAL A 39 35.26 -30.09 10.96
N LEU A 40 34.27 -29.32 10.55
CA LEU A 40 33.52 -29.57 9.32
C LEU A 40 33.70 -28.52 8.20
N LEU A 41 34.73 -27.69 8.26
CA LEU A 41 34.95 -26.59 7.27
C LEU A 41 36.03 -26.88 6.22
N ALA A 42 36.54 -28.12 6.09
CA ALA A 42 37.61 -28.45 5.16
C ALA A 42 37.21 -29.28 3.93
N ALA A 43 35.91 -29.63 3.75
CA ALA A 43 35.49 -30.50 2.64
C ALA A 43 34.55 -29.80 1.62
N ALA A 44 34.25 -28.51 1.76
CA ALA A 44 33.32 -27.79 0.86
C ALA A 44 34.03 -26.87 -0.17
N ALA A 45 35.34 -26.88 -0.25
CA ALA A 45 36.10 -25.97 -1.13
C ALA A 45 36.35 -26.49 -2.57
N ALA A 46 35.75 -27.61 -2.98
CA ALA A 46 35.95 -28.21 -4.30
C ALA A 46 34.69 -28.34 -5.15
N LEU A 47 33.55 -27.75 -4.74
CA LEU A 47 32.41 -27.59 -5.61
C LEU A 47 32.54 -26.23 -6.31
N GLY A 48 32.88 -26.29 -7.61
CA GLY A 48 33.08 -25.13 -8.48
C GLY A 48 31.97 -24.11 -8.29
N ALA A 49 32.35 -22.82 -8.25
CA ALA A 49 31.42 -21.71 -8.22
C ALA A 49 30.43 -21.89 -9.37
N VAL A 50 29.20 -22.32 -9.06
CA VAL A 50 28.10 -22.27 -10.01
C VAL A 50 27.99 -20.79 -10.38
N PRO A 51 28.13 -20.42 -11.69
CA PRO A 51 27.98 -19.05 -12.10
C PRO A 51 26.62 -18.59 -11.56
N ALA A 52 26.58 -17.39 -10.98
CA ALA A 52 25.36 -16.81 -10.43
C ALA A 52 24.28 -16.88 -11.51
N GLY A 53 23.53 -17.98 -11.50
CA GLY A 53 22.55 -18.30 -12.52
C GLY A 53 21.57 -17.15 -12.57
N THR A 54 21.40 -16.55 -13.74
CA THR A 54 20.38 -15.54 -13.99
C THR A 54 19.06 -16.11 -13.49
N ARG A 55 18.57 -15.56 -12.37
CA ARG A 55 17.25 -15.96 -11.83
C ARG A 55 16.25 -15.88 -12.97
N PRO A 56 15.43 -16.92 -13.18
CA PRO A 56 14.46 -16.90 -14.26
C PRO A 56 13.62 -15.62 -14.14
N ARG A 57 13.62 -14.79 -15.21
CA ARG A 57 12.80 -13.57 -15.25
C ARG A 57 11.35 -13.99 -15.08
N ARG A 58 10.64 -13.25 -14.26
CA ARG A 58 9.20 -13.46 -14.09
C ARG A 58 8.45 -13.01 -15.32
N ALA A 59 7.21 -13.47 -15.44
CA ALA A 59 6.35 -12.99 -16.51
C ALA A 59 6.23 -11.46 -16.41
N PRO A 60 6.47 -10.74 -17.50
CA PRO A 60 6.33 -9.29 -17.52
C PRO A 60 4.87 -8.91 -17.23
N LEU A 61 4.67 -7.82 -16.50
CA LEU A 61 3.36 -7.23 -16.35
C LEU A 61 2.88 -6.73 -17.71
N VAL A 62 1.73 -7.21 -18.14
CA VAL A 62 1.04 -6.72 -19.34
C VAL A 62 -0.16 -5.89 -18.92
N VAL A 63 -0.09 -4.57 -19.18
CA VAL A 63 -1.24 -3.67 -19.04
C VAL A 63 -1.88 -3.55 -20.43
N PRO A 64 -3.19 -3.82 -20.56
CA PRO A 64 -3.87 -3.78 -21.86
C PRO A 64 -3.79 -2.37 -22.51
N PRO A 65 -3.74 -2.28 -23.85
CA PRO A 65 -3.91 -1.01 -24.55
C PRO A 65 -5.24 -0.34 -24.17
N GLY A 66 -5.22 0.99 -24.03
CA GLY A 66 -6.41 1.75 -23.64
C GLY A 66 -6.81 1.59 -22.17
N ALA A 67 -5.95 1.00 -21.34
CA ALA A 67 -6.23 0.85 -19.92
C ALA A 67 -6.48 2.20 -19.24
N ARG A 68 -7.44 2.19 -18.33
CA ARG A 68 -7.72 3.27 -17.37
C ARG A 68 -7.30 2.76 -16.00
N VAL A 69 -6.29 3.37 -15.40
CA VAL A 69 -5.64 2.82 -14.20
C VAL A 69 -5.97 3.67 -12.98
N LEU A 70 -6.59 3.05 -11.98
CA LEU A 70 -6.84 3.62 -10.67
C LEU A 70 -5.82 3.06 -9.68
N VAL A 71 -5.09 3.94 -9.00
CA VAL A 71 -4.14 3.57 -7.96
C VAL A 71 -4.71 4.01 -6.61
N ILE A 72 -4.76 3.09 -5.66
CA ILE A 72 -5.18 3.37 -4.28
C ILE A 72 -3.93 3.44 -3.42
N ALA A 73 -3.73 4.57 -2.76
CA ALA A 73 -2.64 4.80 -1.81
C ALA A 73 -3.24 5.07 -0.42
N PRO A 74 -2.99 4.22 0.57
CA PRO A 74 -3.39 4.50 1.95
C PRO A 74 -2.85 5.82 2.45
N HIS A 75 -1.55 6.09 2.21
CA HIS A 75 -0.88 7.31 2.62
C HIS A 75 -0.18 7.98 1.42
N PRO A 76 0.09 9.29 1.48
CA PRO A 76 0.96 9.98 0.53
C PRO A 76 2.38 9.41 0.60
N ASP A 77 2.86 8.81 -0.45
CA ASP A 77 4.12 8.12 -0.80
C ASP A 77 3.93 6.69 -1.30
N ASP A 78 2.89 5.97 -0.86
CA ASP A 78 2.64 4.57 -1.20
C ASP A 78 2.49 4.33 -2.71
N GLU A 79 1.82 5.24 -3.42
CA GLU A 79 1.64 5.16 -4.86
C GLU A 79 2.97 5.22 -5.61
N THR A 80 3.89 6.05 -5.11
CA THR A 80 5.23 6.19 -5.68
C THR A 80 6.10 5.01 -5.33
N ILE A 81 6.05 4.54 -4.06
CA ILE A 81 6.78 3.34 -3.60
C ILE A 81 6.35 2.12 -4.41
N GLY A 82 5.04 1.88 -4.47
CA GLY A 82 4.47 0.67 -5.05
C GLY A 82 4.38 0.67 -6.57
N ALA A 83 4.13 1.84 -7.19
CA ALA A 83 3.74 1.91 -8.59
C ALA A 83 4.31 3.12 -9.37
N GLY A 84 5.29 3.84 -8.83
CA GLY A 84 5.79 5.09 -9.44
C GLY A 84 6.27 4.93 -10.87
N GLY A 85 7.01 3.87 -11.17
CA GLY A 85 7.47 3.57 -12.53
C GLY A 85 6.33 3.18 -13.47
N LEU A 86 5.36 2.41 -13.01
CA LEU A 86 4.17 2.07 -13.79
C LEU A 86 3.34 3.32 -14.10
N ILE A 87 3.09 4.16 -13.09
CA ILE A 87 2.35 5.43 -13.24
C ILE A 87 3.01 6.30 -14.31
N LEU A 88 4.32 6.55 -14.19
CA LEU A 88 5.07 7.36 -15.16
C LEU A 88 4.96 6.80 -16.58
N ARG A 89 5.13 5.48 -16.74
CA ARG A 89 5.05 4.82 -18.04
C ARG A 89 3.68 4.98 -18.68
N LEU A 90 2.62 4.86 -17.89
CA LEU A 90 1.25 5.02 -18.36
C LEU A 90 0.94 6.48 -18.69
N ALA A 91 1.34 7.42 -17.85
CA ALA A 91 1.18 8.85 -18.10
C ALA A 91 1.87 9.29 -19.40
N ARG A 92 3.12 8.83 -19.64
CA ARG A 92 3.87 9.10 -20.88
C ARG A 92 3.19 8.53 -22.13
N ARG A 93 2.37 7.48 -21.99
CA ARG A 93 1.57 6.91 -23.08
C ARG A 93 0.21 7.56 -23.26
N GLY A 94 -0.10 8.59 -22.45
CA GLY A 94 -1.39 9.25 -22.45
C GLY A 94 -2.52 8.39 -21.89
N ALA A 95 -2.21 7.31 -21.18
CA ALA A 95 -3.23 6.50 -20.52
C ALA A 95 -3.84 7.28 -19.35
N PRO A 96 -5.17 7.25 -19.16
CA PRO A 96 -5.78 7.84 -17.98
C PRO A 96 -5.31 7.14 -16.70
N VAL A 97 -4.69 7.88 -15.81
CA VAL A 97 -4.28 7.42 -14.47
C VAL A 97 -4.94 8.33 -13.44
N ARG A 98 -5.48 7.74 -12.38
CA ARG A 98 -5.97 8.45 -11.20
C ARG A 98 -5.39 7.83 -9.95
N ILE A 99 -4.97 8.66 -9.00
CA ILE A 99 -4.52 8.22 -7.67
C ILE A 99 -5.56 8.68 -6.65
N VAL A 100 -5.97 7.75 -5.78
CA VAL A 100 -6.83 8.03 -4.63
C VAL A 100 -6.01 7.80 -3.37
N PHE A 101 -5.74 8.87 -2.64
CA PHE A 101 -5.15 8.83 -1.31
C PHE A 101 -6.28 8.69 -0.30
N VAL A 102 -6.25 7.63 0.50
CA VAL A 102 -7.32 7.32 1.45
C VAL A 102 -7.20 8.20 2.69
N THR A 103 -6.00 8.32 3.24
CA THR A 103 -5.69 9.20 4.35
C THR A 103 -4.75 10.33 3.90
N ASN A 104 -4.55 11.32 4.76
CA ASN A 104 -3.52 12.35 4.54
C ASN A 104 -2.16 11.95 5.14
N GLY A 105 -2.08 10.80 5.83
CA GLY A 105 -0.87 10.35 6.50
C GLY A 105 -0.51 11.22 7.71
N ASP A 106 -1.50 11.76 8.39
CA ASP A 106 -1.36 12.70 9.50
C ASP A 106 -1.19 12.02 10.87
N GLY A 107 -1.39 10.71 10.97
CA GLY A 107 -1.30 9.94 12.21
C GLY A 107 0.10 9.40 12.54
N TYR A 108 1.18 10.11 12.21
CA TYR A 108 2.55 9.68 12.48
C TYR A 108 3.26 10.58 13.50
N PRO A 109 3.09 10.33 14.82
CA PRO A 109 3.54 11.26 15.89
C PRO A 109 5.02 11.61 15.84
N GLN A 110 5.89 10.66 15.49
CA GLN A 110 7.33 10.89 15.45
C GLN A 110 7.73 11.84 14.31
N ALA A 111 7.09 11.71 13.15
CA ALA A 111 7.34 12.59 12.02
C ALA A 111 6.78 14.00 12.29
N VAL A 112 5.58 14.09 12.87
CA VAL A 112 4.98 15.38 13.28
C VAL A 112 5.87 16.07 14.33
N ALA A 113 6.29 15.35 15.37
CA ALA A 113 7.17 15.89 16.40
C ALA A 113 8.48 16.42 15.83
N GLN A 114 9.05 15.72 14.84
CA GLN A 114 10.27 16.15 14.17
C GLN A 114 10.07 17.37 13.26
N ASP A 115 9.02 17.39 12.47
CA ASP A 115 8.76 18.45 11.49
C ASP A 115 8.42 19.79 12.17
N PHE A 116 7.62 19.73 13.25
CA PHE A 116 7.24 20.90 14.03
C PHE A 116 8.18 21.22 15.21
N HIS A 117 9.22 20.40 15.44
CA HIS A 117 10.15 20.54 16.56
C HIS A 117 9.46 20.53 17.94
N GLU A 118 8.38 19.77 18.06
CA GLU A 118 7.54 19.67 19.25
C GLU A 118 7.63 18.28 19.89
N GLN A 119 7.88 18.22 21.21
CA GLN A 119 7.91 16.92 21.91
C GLN A 119 6.51 16.29 22.07
N LYS A 120 5.47 17.12 22.12
CA LYS A 120 4.07 16.72 22.21
C LYS A 120 3.26 17.51 21.20
N PRO A 121 3.15 17.00 19.97
CA PRO A 121 2.35 17.66 18.93
C PRO A 121 0.89 17.82 19.38
N ARG A 122 0.29 18.94 19.01
CA ARG A 122 -1.12 19.23 19.18
C ARG A 122 -1.92 18.65 18.00
N ASP A 123 -3.22 18.54 18.17
CA ASP A 123 -4.15 18.15 17.11
C ASP A 123 -3.99 19.00 15.82
N THR A 124 -3.80 20.31 15.96
CA THR A 124 -3.54 21.24 14.87
C THR A 124 -2.25 20.91 14.10
N ASP A 125 -1.21 20.44 14.78
CA ASP A 125 0.08 20.11 14.16
C ASP A 125 -0.07 18.87 13.26
N TYR A 126 -0.91 17.91 13.65
CA TYR A 126 -1.26 16.75 12.81
C TYR A 126 -2.05 17.17 11.57
N LEU A 127 -3.02 18.09 11.71
CA LEU A 127 -3.78 18.61 10.56
C LEU A 127 -2.86 19.33 9.58
N GLU A 128 -1.97 20.21 10.07
CA GLU A 128 -1.00 20.92 9.23
C GLU A 128 -0.02 19.95 8.55
N PHE A 129 0.38 18.88 9.25
CA PHE A 129 1.22 17.83 8.69
C PHE A 129 0.52 17.08 7.56
N GLY A 130 -0.75 16.73 7.71
CA GLY A 130 -1.55 16.14 6.65
C GLY A 130 -1.61 17.02 5.41
N GLU A 131 -1.81 18.33 5.58
CA GLU A 131 -1.77 19.29 4.46
C GLU A 131 -0.38 19.41 3.83
N LEU A 132 0.70 19.32 4.62
CA LEU A 132 2.07 19.26 4.11
C LEU A 132 2.24 18.03 3.22
N ARG A 133 1.87 16.84 3.68
CA ARG A 133 1.98 15.58 2.93
C ARG A 133 1.15 15.60 1.65
N ARG A 134 -0.03 16.20 1.67
CA ARG A 134 -0.84 16.41 0.44
C ARG A 134 -0.10 17.28 -0.58
N ARG A 135 0.56 18.35 -0.16
CA ARG A 135 1.39 19.18 -1.06
C ARG A 135 2.57 18.41 -1.64
N GLU A 136 3.23 17.61 -0.83
CA GLU A 136 4.33 16.73 -1.25
C GLU A 136 3.86 15.70 -2.28
N ALA A 137 2.70 15.04 -2.07
CA ALA A 137 2.10 14.13 -3.04
C ALA A 137 1.79 14.80 -4.38
N VAL A 138 1.31 16.05 -4.36
CA VAL A 138 1.10 16.82 -5.60
C VAL A 138 2.42 17.13 -6.30
N ALA A 139 3.50 17.40 -5.56
CA ALA A 139 4.83 17.62 -6.14
C ALA A 139 5.40 16.31 -6.71
N ALA A 140 5.30 15.20 -5.96
CA ALA A 140 5.73 13.87 -6.40
C ALA A 140 5.02 13.42 -7.68
N ALA A 141 3.70 13.61 -7.75
CA ALA A 141 2.90 13.24 -8.91
C ALA A 141 3.34 13.94 -10.21
N ARG A 142 3.88 15.17 -10.13
CA ARG A 142 4.45 15.90 -11.30
C ARG A 142 5.67 15.18 -11.88
N HIS A 143 6.54 14.62 -11.05
CA HIS A 143 7.66 13.78 -11.50
C HIS A 143 7.20 12.54 -12.24
N LEU A 144 5.99 12.04 -11.89
CA LEU A 144 5.36 10.89 -12.51
C LEU A 144 4.49 11.27 -13.73
N GLY A 145 4.49 12.54 -14.16
CA GLY A 145 3.75 13.00 -15.32
C GLY A 145 2.25 13.22 -15.09
N LEU A 146 1.83 13.32 -13.85
CA LEU A 146 0.44 13.57 -13.45
C LEU A 146 0.23 15.03 -13.02
N HIS A 147 -1.03 15.43 -13.00
CA HIS A 147 -1.47 16.75 -12.56
C HIS A 147 -2.33 16.64 -11.29
N ARG A 148 -2.56 17.76 -10.59
CA ARG A 148 -3.41 17.82 -9.40
C ARG A 148 -4.83 17.25 -9.64
N ARG A 149 -5.38 17.42 -10.84
CA ARG A 149 -6.70 16.89 -11.23
C ARG A 149 -6.78 15.37 -11.30
N ASP A 150 -5.64 14.70 -11.38
CA ASP A 150 -5.51 13.25 -11.44
C ASP A 150 -5.43 12.63 -10.04
N LEU A 151 -5.42 13.46 -9.00
CA LEU A 151 -5.28 13.08 -7.59
C LEU A 151 -6.56 13.38 -6.83
N VAL A 152 -7.03 12.39 -6.09
CA VAL A 152 -8.15 12.48 -5.15
C VAL A 152 -7.62 12.25 -3.74
N PHE A 153 -7.99 13.09 -2.79
CA PHE A 153 -7.65 12.94 -1.38
C PHE A 153 -8.97 12.77 -0.62
N LEU A 154 -9.17 11.61 -0.01
CA LEU A 154 -10.38 11.32 0.75
C LEU A 154 -10.28 11.88 2.18
N GLY A 155 -9.08 11.94 2.75
CA GLY A 155 -8.82 12.56 4.05
C GLY A 155 -9.35 11.77 5.24
N PHE A 156 -9.47 10.44 5.12
CA PHE A 156 -9.87 9.56 6.20
C PHE A 156 -8.76 9.42 7.26
N PRO A 157 -9.08 8.93 8.48
CA PRO A 157 -8.14 8.98 9.61
C PRO A 157 -6.97 8.00 9.38
N ASP A 158 -5.75 8.52 9.43
CA ASP A 158 -4.51 7.73 9.40
C ASP A 158 -4.41 6.85 10.65
N GLY A 159 -4.10 5.56 10.46
CA GLY A 159 -4.12 4.54 11.51
C GLY A 159 -5.53 4.09 11.91
N GLY A 160 -6.58 4.62 11.27
CA GLY A 160 -7.98 4.40 11.66
C GLY A 160 -8.78 3.47 10.75
N LEU A 161 -8.28 3.09 9.57
CA LEU A 161 -9.10 2.38 8.59
C LEU A 161 -9.62 1.03 9.10
N ALA A 162 -8.81 0.32 9.91
CA ALA A 162 -9.23 -0.94 10.50
C ALA A 162 -10.37 -0.78 11.52
N GLN A 163 -10.41 0.34 12.23
CA GLN A 163 -11.48 0.69 13.16
C GLN A 163 -12.78 1.01 12.41
N LEU A 164 -12.68 1.75 11.28
CA LEU A 164 -13.84 2.03 10.42
C LEU A 164 -14.47 0.72 9.91
N TRP A 165 -13.62 -0.23 9.53
CA TRP A 165 -14.06 -1.51 9.01
C TRP A 165 -14.75 -2.39 10.05
N ARG A 166 -14.20 -2.45 11.28
CA ARG A 166 -14.65 -3.38 12.33
C ARG A 166 -15.71 -2.80 13.25
N ASP A 167 -15.45 -1.60 13.75
CA ASP A 167 -16.12 -1.09 14.93
C ASP A 167 -16.95 0.17 14.65
N HIS A 168 -16.56 0.92 13.62
CA HIS A 168 -17.15 2.20 13.22
C HIS A 168 -17.69 2.14 11.78
N TRP A 169 -18.44 1.09 11.46
CA TRP A 169 -19.02 0.94 10.11
C TRP A 169 -20.15 1.92 9.84
N SER A 170 -20.97 2.21 10.86
CA SER A 170 -22.19 3.02 10.72
C SER A 170 -21.95 4.50 11.04
N ARG A 171 -22.58 5.38 10.30
CA ARG A 171 -22.67 6.83 10.59
C ARG A 171 -23.18 7.18 11.98
N THR A 172 -23.89 6.27 12.64
CA THR A 172 -24.37 6.49 14.01
C THR A 172 -23.28 6.29 15.06
N ASN A 173 -22.11 5.82 14.68
CA ASN A 173 -20.96 5.60 15.53
C ASN A 173 -19.66 5.98 14.78
N PRO A 174 -19.43 7.25 14.47
CA PRO A 174 -18.23 7.69 13.77
C PRO A 174 -16.99 7.49 14.63
N TYR A 175 -15.85 7.28 13.98
CA TYR A 175 -14.55 7.21 14.63
C TYR A 175 -14.00 8.62 14.84
N THR A 176 -13.40 8.86 16.00
CA THR A 176 -12.64 10.09 16.25
C THR A 176 -11.15 9.78 16.16
N SER A 177 -10.42 10.47 15.30
CA SER A 177 -8.97 10.31 15.19
C SER A 177 -8.28 10.63 16.53
N PRO A 178 -7.43 9.75 17.05
CA PRO A 178 -6.70 10.03 18.30
C PRO A 178 -5.64 11.12 18.12
N TYR A 179 -5.32 11.49 16.89
CA TYR A 179 -4.30 12.48 16.53
C TYR A 179 -4.91 13.85 16.26
N THR A 180 -5.74 13.96 15.24
CA THR A 180 -6.35 15.24 14.82
C THR A 180 -7.57 15.64 15.65
N LYS A 181 -8.17 14.70 16.42
CA LYS A 181 -9.44 14.86 17.13
C LYS A 181 -10.66 15.12 16.23
N GLU A 182 -10.47 15.00 14.92
CA GLU A 182 -11.57 15.10 13.97
C GLU A 182 -12.35 13.78 13.89
N ASP A 183 -13.61 13.85 13.51
CA ASP A 183 -14.52 12.73 13.23
C ASP A 183 -15.04 12.71 11.79
N SER A 184 -14.52 13.63 10.97
CA SER A 184 -14.92 13.82 9.58
C SER A 184 -13.74 14.30 8.74
N PRO A 185 -13.69 13.93 7.43
CA PRO A 185 -12.65 14.42 6.53
C PRO A 185 -12.86 15.91 6.23
N PRO A 186 -11.78 16.65 5.92
CA PRO A 186 -11.86 18.06 5.54
C PRO A 186 -12.45 18.27 4.13
N ALA A 187 -13.42 17.47 3.74
CA ALA A 187 -14.02 17.46 2.41
C ALA A 187 -15.46 17.99 2.47
N PRO A 188 -15.93 18.69 1.42
CA PRO A 188 -17.26 19.32 1.41
C PRO A 188 -18.44 18.33 1.30
N ASP A 189 -18.17 17.04 1.21
CA ASP A 189 -19.16 16.01 0.87
C ASP A 189 -20.04 15.57 2.07
N GLY A 190 -19.82 16.10 3.27
CA GLY A 190 -20.55 15.73 4.48
C GLY A 190 -20.34 14.26 4.87
N ALA A 191 -19.17 13.70 4.56
CA ALA A 191 -18.76 12.39 5.01
C ALA A 191 -18.31 12.46 6.47
N GLU A 192 -18.52 11.36 7.20
CA GLU A 192 -18.02 11.15 8.54
C GLU A 192 -16.94 10.05 8.53
N TYR A 193 -16.17 9.95 9.60
CA TYR A 193 -15.19 8.87 9.73
C TYR A 193 -15.88 7.56 10.09
N ASP A 194 -16.56 6.97 9.11
CA ASP A 194 -17.19 5.67 9.22
C ASP A 194 -16.98 4.81 7.97
N GLY A 195 -17.21 3.50 8.11
CA GLY A 195 -16.97 2.54 7.04
C GLY A 195 -17.91 2.73 5.86
N GLN A 196 -19.18 3.13 6.08
CA GLN A 196 -20.18 3.31 5.02
C GLN A 196 -19.80 4.48 4.10
N ASP A 197 -19.30 5.57 4.68
CA ASP A 197 -18.88 6.73 3.91
C ASP A 197 -17.60 6.46 3.13
N LEU A 198 -16.61 5.81 3.75
CA LEU A 198 -15.41 5.41 3.01
C LEU A 198 -15.74 4.46 1.85
N ALA A 199 -16.56 3.42 2.10
CA ALA A 199 -17.00 2.50 1.06
C ALA A 199 -17.75 3.22 -0.07
N SER A 200 -18.62 4.18 0.29
CA SER A 200 -19.38 4.98 -0.68
C SER A 200 -18.48 5.87 -1.54
N LEU A 201 -17.45 6.48 -0.95
CA LEU A 201 -16.49 7.32 -1.66
C LEU A 201 -15.58 6.50 -2.58
N VAL A 202 -15.09 5.35 -2.12
CA VAL A 202 -14.33 4.39 -2.95
C VAL A 202 -15.19 3.92 -4.14
N ALA A 203 -16.43 3.50 -3.87
CA ALA A 203 -17.36 3.08 -4.93
C ALA A 203 -17.68 4.23 -5.91
N ARG A 204 -17.76 5.48 -5.44
CA ARG A 204 -17.92 6.66 -6.30
C ARG A 204 -16.75 6.83 -7.25
N GLU A 205 -15.52 6.71 -6.75
CA GLU A 205 -14.31 6.83 -7.58
C GLU A 205 -14.23 5.70 -8.63
N LEU A 206 -14.50 4.46 -8.23
CA LEU A 206 -14.58 3.32 -9.16
C LEU A 206 -15.64 3.54 -10.25
N ARG A 207 -16.86 3.96 -9.86
CA ARG A 207 -17.96 4.18 -10.78
C ARG A 207 -17.73 5.34 -11.75
N THR A 208 -17.13 6.45 -11.27
CA THR A 208 -16.92 7.65 -12.08
C THR A 208 -15.71 7.54 -12.97
N PHE A 209 -14.61 6.97 -12.47
CA PHE A 209 -13.41 6.78 -13.25
C PHE A 209 -13.50 5.56 -14.19
N ARG A 210 -14.31 4.53 -13.87
CA ARG A 210 -14.49 3.30 -14.66
C ARG A 210 -13.14 2.64 -15.01
N PRO A 211 -12.33 2.24 -14.02
CA PRO A 211 -11.02 1.64 -14.29
C PRO A 211 -11.16 0.29 -14.99
N THR A 212 -10.17 -0.05 -15.82
CA THR A 212 -9.96 -1.40 -16.33
C THR A 212 -8.83 -2.11 -15.58
N VAL A 213 -8.02 -1.33 -14.86
CA VAL A 213 -6.97 -1.81 -13.97
C VAL A 213 -7.05 -1.04 -12.66
N VAL A 214 -7.02 -1.75 -11.55
CA VAL A 214 -6.92 -1.17 -10.21
C VAL A 214 -5.66 -1.67 -9.54
N VAL A 215 -4.85 -0.75 -9.02
CA VAL A 215 -3.61 -1.04 -8.30
C VAL A 215 -3.83 -0.69 -6.83
N ILE A 216 -3.77 -1.67 -5.95
CA ILE A 216 -4.10 -1.54 -4.53
C ILE A 216 -2.96 -2.07 -3.66
N PRO A 217 -2.88 -1.72 -2.37
CA PRO A 217 -1.99 -2.41 -1.45
C PRO A 217 -2.31 -3.91 -1.39
N HIS A 218 -1.31 -4.70 -1.02
CA HIS A 218 -1.54 -6.13 -0.87
C HIS A 218 -2.36 -6.43 0.40
N PRO A 219 -3.38 -7.31 0.35
CA PRO A 219 -4.19 -7.66 1.54
C PRO A 219 -3.39 -8.24 2.72
N TYR A 220 -2.19 -8.75 2.46
CA TYR A 220 -1.24 -9.22 3.49
C TYR A 220 -0.12 -8.20 3.77
N ASP A 221 -0.32 -6.93 3.48
CA ASP A 221 0.57 -5.88 3.93
C ASP A 221 0.51 -5.79 5.47
N ALA A 222 1.67 -5.60 6.12
CA ALA A 222 1.73 -5.58 7.58
C ALA A 222 1.15 -4.29 8.20
N HIS A 223 0.96 -3.25 7.41
CA HIS A 223 0.29 -2.04 7.85
C HIS A 223 -1.24 -2.22 7.75
N LEU A 224 -1.95 -2.04 8.86
CA LEU A 224 -3.40 -2.29 8.89
C LEU A 224 -4.17 -1.42 7.91
N ASP A 225 -3.80 -0.16 7.73
CA ASP A 225 -4.47 0.71 6.76
C ASP A 225 -4.28 0.21 5.33
N HIS A 226 -3.11 -0.38 4.99
CA HIS A 226 -2.88 -0.97 3.67
C HIS A 226 -3.79 -2.17 3.43
N ALA A 227 -3.78 -3.12 4.36
CA ALA A 227 -4.64 -4.29 4.27
C ALA A 227 -6.11 -3.89 4.16
N THR A 228 -6.56 -2.98 5.04
CA THR A 228 -7.97 -2.56 5.11
C THR A 228 -8.39 -1.72 3.90
N ALA A 229 -7.54 -0.82 3.39
CA ALA A 229 -7.83 -0.10 2.15
C ALA A 229 -8.07 -1.06 0.98
N SER A 230 -7.32 -2.18 0.92
CA SER A 230 -7.57 -3.20 -0.09
C SER A 230 -8.94 -3.86 0.07
N TYR A 231 -9.40 -4.10 1.29
CA TYR A 231 -10.72 -4.69 1.56
C TYR A 231 -11.86 -3.77 1.09
N PHE A 232 -11.80 -2.47 1.41
CA PHE A 232 -12.78 -1.50 0.93
C PHE A 232 -12.88 -1.47 -0.60
N VAL A 233 -11.74 -1.57 -1.28
CA VAL A 233 -11.72 -1.53 -2.75
C VAL A 233 -12.26 -2.83 -3.34
N ILE A 234 -11.91 -3.99 -2.79
CA ILE A 234 -12.37 -5.30 -3.27
C ILE A 234 -13.88 -5.41 -3.09
N ASP A 235 -14.39 -5.08 -1.90
CA ASP A 235 -15.83 -5.07 -1.63
C ASP A 235 -16.61 -4.14 -2.58
N ALA A 236 -16.10 -2.93 -2.79
CA ALA A 236 -16.72 -1.97 -3.72
C ALA A 236 -16.66 -2.46 -5.19
N LEU A 237 -15.57 -3.14 -5.61
CA LEU A 237 -15.48 -3.73 -6.94
C LEU A 237 -16.51 -4.84 -7.12
N ASP A 238 -16.60 -5.76 -6.17
CA ASP A 238 -17.53 -6.88 -6.22
C ASP A 238 -18.98 -6.39 -6.26
N ALA A 239 -19.34 -5.41 -5.42
CA ALA A 239 -20.67 -4.82 -5.42
C ALA A 239 -21.01 -4.12 -6.76
N LEU A 240 -20.06 -3.39 -7.36
CA LEU A 240 -20.28 -2.68 -8.62
C LEU A 240 -20.29 -3.63 -9.82
N GLN A 241 -19.56 -4.73 -9.78
CA GLN A 241 -19.60 -5.77 -10.81
C GLN A 241 -20.89 -6.58 -10.72
N ALA A 242 -21.31 -6.98 -9.54
CA ALA A 242 -22.61 -7.66 -9.32
C ALA A 242 -23.80 -6.79 -9.76
N ALA A 243 -23.69 -5.47 -9.62
CA ALA A 243 -24.67 -4.50 -10.12
C ALA A 243 -24.53 -4.17 -11.61
N HIS A 244 -23.61 -4.80 -12.34
CA HIS A 244 -23.29 -4.52 -13.76
C HIS A 244 -22.93 -3.06 -14.06
N VAL A 245 -22.42 -2.32 -13.07
CA VAL A 245 -21.93 -0.93 -13.23
C VAL A 245 -20.52 -0.90 -13.79
N LEU A 246 -19.69 -1.86 -13.38
CA LEU A 246 -18.34 -2.08 -13.92
C LEU A 246 -18.27 -3.38 -14.71
N PRO A 247 -17.29 -3.51 -15.64
CA PRO A 247 -17.05 -4.78 -16.34
C PRO A 247 -16.74 -5.91 -15.36
N GLU A 248 -17.12 -7.15 -15.70
CA GLU A 248 -16.81 -8.35 -14.91
C GLU A 248 -15.31 -8.57 -14.72
N HIS A 249 -14.48 -8.08 -15.64
CA HIS A 249 -13.04 -8.29 -15.64
C HIS A 249 -12.28 -6.97 -15.49
N VAL A 250 -12.17 -6.49 -14.26
CA VAL A 250 -11.19 -5.46 -13.88
C VAL A 250 -9.92 -6.16 -13.42
N LEU A 251 -8.78 -5.80 -14.02
CA LEU A 251 -7.48 -6.35 -13.59
C LEU A 251 -7.09 -5.73 -12.26
N VAL A 252 -7.07 -6.54 -11.20
CA VAL A 252 -6.60 -6.12 -9.88
C VAL A 252 -5.13 -6.51 -9.73
N LEU A 253 -4.29 -5.52 -9.49
CA LEU A 253 -2.87 -5.64 -9.19
C LEU A 253 -2.62 -5.19 -7.75
N THR A 254 -1.80 -5.92 -7.02
CA THR A 254 -1.44 -5.54 -5.66
C THR A 254 0.04 -5.17 -5.57
N TYR A 255 0.37 -4.18 -4.76
CA TYR A 255 1.73 -3.84 -4.38
C TYR A 255 1.93 -4.05 -2.87
N LEU A 256 3.14 -4.36 -2.44
CA LEU A 256 3.48 -4.58 -1.04
C LEU A 256 4.50 -3.53 -0.61
N VAL A 257 4.29 -2.89 0.54
CA VAL A 257 5.21 -1.90 1.12
C VAL A 257 5.72 -2.37 2.47
N HIS A 258 4.83 -2.60 3.41
CA HIS A 258 5.19 -2.94 4.78
C HIS A 258 5.23 -4.47 4.96
N ASN A 259 6.45 -5.00 5.03
CA ASN A 259 6.65 -6.40 5.39
C ASN A 259 7.92 -6.53 6.25
N PRO A 260 7.85 -7.22 7.41
CA PRO A 260 8.96 -7.25 8.38
C PRO A 260 10.28 -7.79 7.83
N VAL A 261 10.22 -8.64 6.81
CA VAL A 261 11.38 -9.34 6.25
C VAL A 261 11.62 -9.05 4.77
N TRP A 262 10.82 -8.17 4.16
CA TRP A 262 10.92 -7.82 2.76
C TRP A 262 10.69 -6.30 2.53
N PRO A 263 11.37 -5.66 1.57
CA PRO A 263 12.47 -6.21 0.78
C PRO A 263 13.70 -6.49 1.66
N SER A 264 14.34 -7.65 1.46
CA SER A 264 15.52 -8.01 2.22
C SER A 264 16.72 -7.12 1.83
N ALA A 265 17.52 -6.74 2.82
CA ALA A 265 18.66 -5.86 2.63
C ALA A 265 19.85 -6.52 1.90
N GLY A 266 19.78 -7.81 1.58
CA GLY A 266 21.00 -8.61 1.47
C GLY A 266 21.43 -9.13 0.11
N THR A 267 20.60 -9.33 -0.89
CA THR A 267 21.00 -10.22 -1.99
C THR A 267 20.93 -9.67 -3.42
N ASP A 268 20.08 -8.72 -3.70
CA ASP A 268 20.04 -8.06 -5.00
C ASP A 268 19.66 -6.60 -4.78
N ARG A 269 20.66 -5.74 -4.74
CA ARG A 269 20.45 -4.30 -4.54
C ARG A 269 19.85 -3.63 -5.78
N ASP A 270 19.86 -4.32 -6.91
CA ASP A 270 19.40 -3.76 -8.18
C ASP A 270 17.94 -4.08 -8.48
N ARG A 271 17.43 -5.21 -7.99
CA ARG A 271 16.08 -5.69 -8.32
C ARG A 271 15.33 -6.18 -7.09
N LEU A 272 14.02 -5.91 -7.07
CA LEU A 272 13.10 -6.53 -6.12
C LEU A 272 12.86 -7.99 -6.54
N ALA A 273 13.11 -8.90 -5.59
CA ALA A 273 12.63 -10.26 -5.68
C ALA A 273 11.32 -10.37 -4.90
N PRO A 274 10.34 -11.19 -5.32
CA PRO A 274 9.12 -11.38 -4.56
C PRO A 274 9.38 -11.89 -3.16
N PRO A 275 8.51 -11.56 -2.20
CA PRO A 275 8.54 -12.18 -0.89
C PRO A 275 8.33 -13.70 -1.01
N SER A 276 8.76 -14.44 0.01
CA SER A 276 8.56 -15.89 0.03
C SER A 276 7.07 -16.24 0.09
N ARG A 277 6.70 -17.40 -0.46
CA ARG A 277 5.31 -17.90 -0.37
C ARG A 277 4.84 -18.17 1.07
N GLN A 278 5.77 -18.38 2.00
CA GLN A 278 5.46 -18.54 3.41
C GLN A 278 5.01 -17.22 4.04
N ASN A 279 5.55 -16.09 3.54
CA ASN A 279 5.21 -14.76 4.05
C ASN A 279 3.99 -14.17 3.33
N ILE A 280 3.90 -14.36 2.02
CA ILE A 280 2.79 -13.89 1.19
C ILE A 280 2.28 -15.06 0.33
N PRO A 281 1.33 -15.84 0.85
CA PRO A 281 0.76 -16.98 0.14
C PRO A 281 -0.17 -16.53 -0.99
N ASP A 282 -0.60 -17.47 -1.81
CA ASP A 282 -1.65 -17.33 -2.83
C ASP A 282 -1.49 -16.16 -3.81
N THR A 283 -0.28 -15.69 -4.02
CA THR A 283 0.02 -14.55 -4.88
C THR A 283 0.90 -14.96 -6.05
N LEU A 284 0.46 -14.62 -7.25
CA LEU A 284 1.24 -14.73 -8.49
C LEU A 284 1.91 -13.38 -8.75
N TRP A 285 3.24 -13.35 -8.63
CA TRP A 285 4.01 -12.14 -8.85
C TRP A 285 4.41 -11.96 -10.30
N THR A 286 4.16 -10.78 -10.84
CA THR A 286 4.66 -10.27 -12.11
C THR A 286 5.62 -9.12 -11.86
N GLU A 287 6.45 -8.79 -12.85
CA GLU A 287 7.40 -7.69 -12.70
C GLU A 287 7.34 -6.73 -13.89
N THR A 288 7.70 -5.49 -13.62
CA THR A 288 7.89 -4.44 -14.62
C THR A 288 9.31 -3.91 -14.50
N ASP A 289 10.11 -4.07 -15.55
CA ASP A 289 11.45 -3.45 -15.61
C ASP A 289 11.31 -1.93 -15.72
N LEU A 290 12.14 -1.20 -15.00
CA LEU A 290 12.27 0.25 -15.11
C LEU A 290 13.51 0.61 -15.93
N ALA A 291 13.30 1.45 -16.93
CA ALA A 291 14.42 2.10 -17.62
C ALA A 291 15.13 3.08 -16.66
N PRO A 292 16.41 3.40 -16.86
CA PRO A 292 17.13 4.33 -15.99
C PRO A 292 16.41 5.66 -15.79
N ALA A 293 15.78 6.21 -16.83
CA ALA A 293 15.02 7.45 -16.75
C ALA A 293 13.68 7.29 -15.97
N GLU A 294 13.10 6.09 -15.93
CA GLU A 294 11.90 5.81 -15.13
C GLU A 294 12.28 5.67 -13.65
N LEU A 295 13.39 5.00 -13.36
CA LEU A 295 13.92 4.89 -12.01
C LEU A 295 14.29 6.27 -11.45
N ALA A 296 15.03 7.09 -12.21
CA ALA A 296 15.41 8.45 -11.80
C ALA A 296 14.19 9.34 -11.52
N ALA A 297 13.12 9.20 -12.33
CA ALA A 297 11.88 9.95 -12.10
C ALA A 297 11.16 9.46 -10.82
N LYS A 298 11.14 8.16 -10.56
CA LYS A 298 10.61 7.58 -9.31
C LYS A 298 11.40 8.07 -8.09
N GLU A 299 12.73 8.07 -8.17
CA GLU A 299 13.62 8.61 -7.12
C GLU A 299 13.37 10.10 -6.88
N GLY A 300 13.20 10.88 -7.96
CA GLY A 300 12.83 12.30 -7.87
C GLY A 300 11.48 12.50 -7.20
N ALA A 301 10.48 11.67 -7.53
CA ALA A 301 9.17 11.72 -6.89
C ALA A 301 9.24 11.38 -5.39
N LEU A 302 9.97 10.34 -5.02
CA LEU A 302 10.20 9.97 -3.61
C LEU A 302 10.94 11.07 -2.84
N GLY A 303 11.82 11.83 -3.51
CA GLY A 303 12.52 12.98 -2.93
C GLY A 303 11.63 14.17 -2.57
N GLU A 304 10.41 14.24 -3.10
CA GLU A 304 9.44 15.28 -2.74
C GLU A 304 8.74 15.04 -1.40
N TYR A 305 8.72 13.79 -0.91
CA TYR A 305 8.16 13.45 0.41
C TYR A 305 9.13 13.79 1.55
N ARG A 306 9.50 15.08 1.63
CA ARG A 306 10.54 15.61 2.53
C ARG A 306 10.23 15.37 3.99
N SER A 307 8.96 15.45 4.37
CA SER A 307 8.50 15.17 5.73
C SER A 307 8.73 13.70 6.14
N GLN A 308 8.82 12.77 5.16
CA GLN A 308 9.00 11.35 5.41
C GLN A 308 10.46 10.90 5.35
N LEU A 309 11.32 11.61 4.60
CA LEU A 309 12.72 11.23 4.41
C LEU A 309 13.51 11.02 5.69
N PRO A 310 13.37 11.85 6.75
CA PRO A 310 14.11 11.65 7.99
C PRO A 310 13.77 10.34 8.71
N MET A 311 12.51 9.90 8.63
CA MET A 311 12.01 8.71 9.33
C MET A 311 11.98 7.48 8.44
N LEU A 312 11.57 7.61 7.20
CA LEU A 312 11.30 6.50 6.28
C LEU A 312 12.28 6.46 5.09
N GLY A 313 13.28 7.33 5.03
CA GLY A 313 14.18 7.42 3.87
C GLY A 313 14.87 6.10 3.52
N ASP A 314 15.20 5.27 4.51
CA ASP A 314 15.75 3.93 4.27
C ASP A 314 14.72 2.97 3.64
N LEU A 315 13.47 3.02 4.10
CA LEU A 315 12.37 2.25 3.50
C LEU A 315 12.17 2.69 2.06
N LEU A 316 12.02 3.98 1.80
CA LEU A 316 11.80 4.55 0.47
C LEU A 316 12.90 4.11 -0.50
N ARG A 317 14.17 4.22 -0.10
CA ARG A 317 15.32 3.79 -0.91
C ARG A 317 15.34 2.29 -1.23
N ARG A 318 14.76 1.42 -0.38
CA ARG A 318 14.67 -0.01 -0.67
C ARG A 318 13.81 -0.32 -1.89
N PHE A 319 12.90 0.57 -2.27
CA PHE A 319 12.02 0.42 -3.43
C PHE A 319 12.53 1.12 -4.69
N CYS A 320 13.65 1.86 -4.60
CA CYS A 320 14.37 2.40 -5.77
C CYS A 320 15.18 1.29 -6.42
N ARG A 321 14.53 0.45 -7.22
CA ARG A 321 15.12 -0.70 -7.92
C ARG A 321 14.77 -0.66 -9.40
N ARG A 322 15.49 -1.45 -10.18
CA ARG A 322 15.31 -1.54 -11.64
C ARG A 322 14.05 -2.29 -12.06
N ASN A 323 13.19 -2.64 -11.12
CA ASN A 323 11.87 -3.22 -11.39
C ASN A 323 10.89 -2.88 -10.28
N GLU A 324 9.62 -3.02 -10.60
CA GLU A 324 8.50 -3.05 -9.67
C GLU A 324 7.84 -4.41 -9.72
N LEU A 325 7.23 -4.82 -8.61
CA LEU A 325 6.55 -6.09 -8.46
C LEU A 325 5.06 -5.88 -8.22
N TYR A 326 4.25 -6.66 -8.93
CA TYR A 326 2.81 -6.66 -8.78
C TYR A 326 2.31 -8.06 -8.52
N GLY A 327 1.56 -8.21 -7.43
CA GLY A 327 0.87 -9.43 -7.11
C GLY A 327 -0.48 -9.51 -7.84
N ARG A 328 -0.81 -10.69 -8.31
CA ARG A 328 -2.18 -11.08 -8.67
C ARG A 328 -2.63 -12.09 -7.64
N VAL A 329 -3.56 -11.69 -6.82
CA VAL A 329 -4.11 -12.56 -5.78
C VAL A 329 -5.05 -13.57 -6.44
N LYS A 330 -5.00 -14.83 -6.01
CA LYS A 330 -5.93 -15.85 -6.50
C LYS A 330 -7.36 -15.50 -6.08
N SER A 331 -8.32 -15.79 -6.92
CA SER A 331 -9.75 -15.52 -6.71
C SER A 331 -10.24 -15.95 -5.32
N GLY A 332 -9.86 -17.11 -4.83
CA GLY A 332 -10.25 -17.59 -3.51
C GLY A 332 -9.77 -16.76 -2.29
N LEU A 333 -8.82 -15.83 -2.44
CA LEU A 333 -8.52 -14.86 -1.38
C LEU A 333 -9.47 -13.66 -1.48
N LEU A 334 -9.76 -13.21 -2.69
CA LEU A 334 -10.73 -12.13 -2.92
C LEU A 334 -12.12 -12.57 -2.47
N ASP A 335 -12.51 -13.82 -2.80
CA ASP A 335 -13.77 -14.43 -2.35
C ASP A 335 -13.85 -14.49 -0.82
N ARG A 336 -12.77 -14.91 -0.13
CA ARG A 336 -12.72 -14.91 1.33
C ARG A 336 -12.81 -13.52 1.95
N ILE A 337 -12.28 -12.50 1.29
CA ILE A 337 -12.43 -11.11 1.74
C ILE A 337 -13.88 -10.66 1.53
N ALA A 338 -14.48 -10.99 0.40
CA ALA A 338 -15.89 -10.68 0.12
C ALA A 338 -16.88 -11.47 1.02
N GLU A 339 -16.52 -12.68 1.49
CA GLU A 339 -17.33 -13.47 2.42
C GLU A 339 -17.29 -12.96 3.87
N VAL A 340 -16.38 -12.05 4.19
CA VAL A 340 -16.24 -11.47 5.54
C VAL A 340 -17.28 -10.35 5.81
N HIS A 341 -18.19 -10.11 4.85
CA HIS A 341 -19.25 -9.06 4.90
C HIS A 341 -20.68 -9.59 4.97
#